data_2ae931a12ebe5aa2a1b813daa9a8a991
#
_entry.id   2ae931a12ebe5aa2a1b813daa9a8a991
#
_cell.length_a   1.000
_cell.length_b   1.000
_cell.length_c   1.000
_cell.angle_alpha   90.00
_cell.angle_beta   90.00
_cell.angle_gamma   90.00
#
_symmetry.space_group_name_H-M   'P 1'
#
loop_
_entity.id
_entity.type
_entity.pdbx_description
1 polymer ?
#
loop_
_entity_poly.entity_id
_entity_poly.type
_entity_poly.pdbx_seq_one_letter_code
_entity_poly.pdbx_strand_id
1 'polypeptide(L)'
;MRSTGLNRRALPCKGVYICCSSNAMRVEGLRTMPNSLPRWEHFDHESDIGVRGIGRSRDEAFAQVAQALTAVVTDPACVLARESVRVSCQAADDEMLLVEWLNAIIFQMATRGMIFGRFAVACQDMHLDGEMAGERIDRDRHQPAVEVKAATMSCLRVACDATGVWTAECVVDV
;
A
#
# COMPACT_ATOMS: atom_id res chain seq x y z
N MET A 1 -44.70 -17.78 14.67
CA MET A 1 -43.36 -18.14 14.16
C MET A 1 -42.55 -16.85 14.00
N ARG A 2 -41.65 -16.58 14.93
CA ARG A 2 -40.82 -15.37 14.92
C ARG A 2 -39.44 -15.77 14.43
N SER A 3 -39.01 -15.25 13.25
CA SER A 3 -37.68 -15.42 12.70
C SER A 3 -36.74 -14.43 13.38
N THR A 4 -35.79 -14.94 14.17
CA THR A 4 -34.73 -14.17 14.79
C THR A 4 -33.58 -14.00 13.78
N GLY A 5 -33.47 -12.79 13.20
CA GLY A 5 -32.34 -12.41 12.37
C GLY A 5 -31.08 -12.26 13.25
N LEU A 6 -30.09 -13.10 13.00
CA LEU A 6 -28.72 -12.94 13.57
C LEU A 6 -28.04 -11.72 12.95
N ASN A 7 -27.98 -10.67 13.72
CA ASN A 7 -27.18 -9.48 13.41
C ASN A 7 -25.69 -9.80 13.65
N ARG A 8 -24.96 -10.18 12.60
CA ARG A 8 -23.51 -10.33 12.66
C ARG A 8 -22.88 -8.95 12.69
N ARG A 9 -22.64 -8.45 13.90
CA ARG A 9 -21.78 -7.27 14.09
C ARG A 9 -20.36 -7.65 13.62
N ALA A 10 -19.87 -6.98 12.58
CA ALA A 10 -18.49 -7.05 12.18
C ALA A 10 -17.62 -6.50 13.31
N LEU A 11 -16.63 -7.26 13.75
CA LEU A 11 -15.65 -6.84 14.74
C LEU A 11 -14.73 -5.80 14.08
N PRO A 12 -14.35 -4.71 14.78
CA PRO A 12 -13.39 -3.75 14.25
C PRO A 12 -12.00 -4.40 14.17
N CYS A 13 -11.34 -4.22 13.03
CA CYS A 13 -9.96 -4.62 12.86
C CYS A 13 -9.06 -3.77 13.78
N LYS A 14 -8.63 -4.33 14.90
CA LYS A 14 -7.63 -3.70 15.75
C LYS A 14 -6.25 -3.95 15.16
N GLY A 15 -5.80 -3.05 14.29
CA GLY A 15 -4.43 -3.02 13.82
C GLY A 15 -3.49 -2.66 14.97
N VAL A 16 -2.52 -3.52 15.25
CA VAL A 16 -1.42 -3.21 16.15
C VAL A 16 -0.42 -2.38 15.36
N TYR A 17 -0.40 -1.07 15.59
CA TYR A 17 0.67 -0.22 15.12
C TYR A 17 1.96 -0.59 15.87
N ILE A 18 2.93 -1.18 15.19
CA ILE A 18 4.27 -1.32 15.75
C ILE A 18 4.97 0.02 15.53
N CYS A 19 4.78 0.93 16.49
CA CYS A 19 5.63 2.11 16.62
C CYS A 19 6.98 1.62 17.16
N CYS A 20 8.03 1.76 16.37
CA CYS A 20 9.39 1.44 16.78
C CYS A 20 9.90 2.53 17.74
N SER A 21 9.59 2.39 19.03
CA SER A 21 10.25 3.14 20.10
C SER A 21 11.09 2.16 20.89
N SER A 22 12.39 2.41 20.87
CA SER A 22 13.41 1.73 21.65
C SER A 22 13.06 1.64 23.13
N ASN A 23 12.76 0.46 23.69
CA ASN A 23 13.33 0.04 24.96
C ASN A 23 13.29 -1.49 25.12
N ALA A 24 14.39 -2.04 25.60
CA ALA A 24 14.66 -3.46 25.66
C ALA A 24 13.77 -4.16 26.69
N MET A 25 13.03 -5.19 26.25
CA MET A 25 12.75 -6.37 27.07
C MET A 25 12.87 -7.61 26.22
N ARG A 26 13.85 -8.44 26.56
CA ARG A 26 14.12 -9.75 25.99
C ARG A 26 12.90 -10.63 26.18
N VAL A 27 12.25 -10.97 25.09
CA VAL A 27 11.36 -12.13 25.02
C VAL A 27 11.99 -13.08 24.00
N GLU A 28 12.68 -14.08 24.49
CA GLU A 28 13.17 -15.20 23.70
C GLU A 28 11.94 -15.98 23.19
N GLY A 29 11.79 -16.10 21.88
CA GLY A 29 10.87 -17.09 21.32
C GLY A 29 10.09 -16.73 20.07
N LEU A 30 10.19 -15.52 19.50
CA LEU A 30 9.61 -15.26 18.18
C LEU A 30 10.73 -15.15 17.15
N ARG A 31 10.96 -16.24 16.42
CA ARG A 31 11.80 -16.20 15.22
C ARG A 31 11.13 -15.25 14.23
N THR A 32 11.58 -14.00 14.22
CA THR A 32 11.37 -13.11 13.10
C THR A 32 11.97 -13.77 11.87
N MET A 33 11.11 -14.18 10.93
CA MET A 33 11.56 -14.63 9.61
C MET A 33 12.26 -13.45 8.95
N PRO A 34 13.58 -13.48 8.77
CA PRO A 34 14.26 -12.39 8.13
C PRO A 34 13.90 -12.40 6.64
N ASN A 35 13.32 -11.30 6.16
CA ASN A 35 13.43 -10.92 4.76
C ASN A 35 12.63 -11.73 3.73
N SER A 36 11.38 -12.12 4.00
CA SER A 36 10.54 -12.67 2.91
C SER A 36 10.13 -11.55 1.95
N LEU A 37 10.51 -11.69 0.69
CA LEU A 37 9.99 -10.87 -0.41
C LEU A 37 8.76 -11.55 -1.04
N PRO A 38 7.79 -10.79 -1.55
CA PRO A 38 7.74 -9.31 -1.56
C PRO A 38 7.26 -8.73 -0.21
N ARG A 39 7.60 -7.45 0.05
CA ARG A 39 7.16 -6.73 1.24
C ARG A 39 7.07 -5.23 1.00
N TRP A 40 6.39 -4.53 1.88
CA TRP A 40 6.34 -3.07 1.93
C TRP A 40 6.74 -2.56 3.32
N GLU A 41 7.13 -1.28 3.39
CA GLU A 41 7.46 -0.60 4.63
C GLU A 41 7.20 0.90 4.51
N HIS A 42 7.04 1.57 5.66
CA HIS A 42 7.04 3.04 5.76
C HIS A 42 8.38 3.51 6.32
N PHE A 43 8.75 4.74 5.96
CA PHE A 43 9.89 5.43 6.57
C PHE A 43 9.52 6.87 6.88
N ASP A 44 10.16 7.44 7.92
CA ASP A 44 9.89 8.79 8.38
C ASP A 44 10.48 9.84 7.42
N HIS A 45 9.71 10.88 7.13
CA HIS A 45 10.15 12.02 6.32
C HIS A 45 9.44 13.30 6.79
N GLU A 46 10.11 14.07 7.67
CA GLU A 46 9.58 15.33 8.22
C GLU A 46 8.12 15.24 8.70
N SER A 47 7.18 15.92 8.01
CA SER A 47 5.74 15.89 8.29
C SER A 47 4.94 14.97 7.37
N ASP A 48 5.60 14.32 6.42
CA ASP A 48 5.00 13.42 5.41
C ASP A 48 5.38 11.96 5.68
N ILE A 49 4.83 11.04 4.90
CA ILE A 49 5.07 9.61 5.07
C ILE A 49 5.81 9.06 3.85
N GLY A 50 6.99 8.45 4.09
CA GLY A 50 7.69 7.67 3.09
C GLY A 50 7.07 6.29 2.90
N VAL A 51 6.81 5.92 1.64
CA VAL A 51 6.28 4.61 1.25
C VAL A 51 7.32 3.86 0.43
N ARG A 52 7.53 2.57 0.73
CA ARG A 52 8.52 1.73 0.05
C ARG A 52 7.95 0.35 -0.23
N GLY A 53 8.12 -0.11 -1.46
CA GLY A 53 7.86 -1.46 -1.90
C GLY A 53 9.14 -2.18 -2.29
N ILE A 54 9.28 -3.45 -1.91
CA ILE A 54 10.46 -4.27 -2.15
C ILE A 54 10.03 -5.61 -2.74
N GLY A 55 10.60 -6.01 -3.87
CA GLY A 55 10.21 -7.20 -4.59
C GLY A 55 11.35 -7.85 -5.36
N ARG A 56 11.07 -9.03 -5.95
CA ARG A 56 12.00 -9.76 -6.83
C ARG A 56 11.95 -9.26 -8.27
N SER A 57 10.95 -8.45 -8.59
CA SER A 57 10.79 -7.80 -9.88
C SER A 57 10.34 -6.36 -9.68
N ARG A 58 10.42 -5.55 -10.73
CA ARG A 58 9.88 -4.20 -10.76
C ARG A 58 8.37 -4.21 -10.47
N ASP A 59 7.64 -5.15 -11.07
CA ASP A 59 6.20 -5.31 -10.88
C ASP A 59 5.83 -5.59 -9.41
N GLU A 60 6.57 -6.50 -8.75
CA GLU A 60 6.38 -6.77 -7.32
C GLU A 60 6.67 -5.53 -6.47
N ALA A 61 7.74 -4.78 -6.74
CA ALA A 61 8.06 -3.56 -6.00
C ALA A 61 6.96 -2.49 -6.15
N PHE A 62 6.43 -2.30 -7.37
CA PHE A 62 5.33 -1.38 -7.65
C PHE A 62 4.01 -1.82 -7.01
N ALA A 63 3.72 -3.12 -6.96
CA ALA A 63 2.56 -3.64 -6.23
C ALA A 63 2.71 -3.43 -4.71
N GLN A 64 3.92 -3.63 -4.17
CA GLN A 64 4.18 -3.46 -2.74
C GLN A 64 4.16 -2.00 -2.29
N VAL A 65 4.66 -1.05 -3.09
CA VAL A 65 4.55 0.36 -2.73
C VAL A 65 3.09 0.84 -2.76
N ALA A 66 2.24 0.29 -3.62
CA ALA A 66 0.79 0.53 -3.60
C ALA A 66 0.13 -0.04 -2.33
N GLN A 67 0.61 -1.17 -1.81
CA GLN A 67 0.20 -1.69 -0.49
C GLN A 67 0.62 -0.74 0.63
N ALA A 68 1.86 -0.22 0.57
CA ALA A 68 2.34 0.78 1.52
C ALA A 68 1.46 2.04 1.50
N LEU A 69 1.08 2.53 0.32
CA LEU A 69 0.16 3.66 0.15
C LEU A 69 -1.19 3.40 0.85
N THR A 70 -1.78 2.23 0.65
CA THR A 70 -3.04 1.87 1.34
C THR A 70 -2.84 1.81 2.85
N ALA A 71 -1.70 1.31 3.32
CA ALA A 71 -1.39 1.19 4.74
C ALA A 71 -1.22 2.55 5.44
N VAL A 72 -0.98 3.64 4.71
CA VAL A 72 -1.06 5.03 5.23
C VAL A 72 -2.50 5.38 5.61
N VAL A 73 -3.48 4.92 4.83
CA VAL A 73 -4.89 5.25 5.02
C VAL A 73 -5.57 4.30 6.01
N THR A 74 -5.37 2.99 5.85
CA THR A 74 -5.99 1.93 6.66
C THR A 74 -5.18 0.64 6.59
N ASP A 75 -5.46 -0.33 7.47
CA ASP A 75 -4.87 -1.67 7.36
C ASP A 75 -5.33 -2.36 6.05
N PRO A 76 -4.42 -2.66 5.11
CA PRO A 76 -4.78 -3.33 3.86
C PRO A 76 -5.48 -4.68 4.03
N ALA A 77 -5.24 -5.38 5.15
CA ALA A 77 -5.88 -6.65 5.47
C ALA A 77 -7.39 -6.52 5.74
N CYS A 78 -7.87 -5.31 6.08
CA CYS A 78 -9.28 -5.02 6.30
C CYS A 78 -10.05 -4.71 5.00
N VAL A 79 -9.35 -4.57 3.87
CA VAL A 79 -9.94 -4.19 2.58
C VAL A 79 -10.33 -5.44 1.80
N LEU A 80 -11.62 -5.59 1.50
CA LEU A 80 -12.14 -6.70 0.72
C LEU A 80 -12.07 -6.41 -0.78
N ALA A 81 -11.59 -7.37 -1.57
CA ALA A 81 -11.51 -7.28 -3.03
C ALA A 81 -12.89 -7.53 -3.67
N ARG A 82 -13.80 -6.55 -3.62
CA ARG A 82 -15.17 -6.64 -4.15
C ARG A 82 -15.29 -6.12 -5.58
N GLU A 83 -14.54 -5.09 -5.90
CA GLU A 83 -14.54 -4.42 -7.20
C GLU A 83 -13.10 -4.26 -7.68
N SER A 84 -12.87 -4.43 -8.98
CA SER A 84 -11.57 -4.18 -9.61
C SER A 84 -11.61 -2.94 -10.49
N VAL A 85 -10.54 -2.15 -10.44
CA VAL A 85 -10.31 -1.00 -11.29
C VAL A 85 -8.99 -1.20 -12.02
N ARG A 86 -8.96 -0.93 -13.33
CA ARG A 86 -7.75 -0.96 -14.14
C ARG A 86 -7.33 0.44 -14.51
N VAL A 87 -6.03 0.65 -14.49
CA VAL A 87 -5.39 1.88 -14.93
C VAL A 87 -4.17 1.54 -15.77
N SER A 88 -3.81 2.43 -16.67
CA SER A 88 -2.64 2.34 -17.50
C SER A 88 -1.86 3.63 -17.40
N CYS A 89 -0.56 3.55 -17.10
CA CYS A 89 0.33 4.68 -16.93
C CYS A 89 1.48 4.59 -17.92
N GLN A 90 2.01 5.74 -18.33
CA GLN A 90 3.19 5.84 -19.18
C GLN A 90 4.03 7.02 -18.72
N ALA A 91 5.36 6.86 -18.66
CA ALA A 91 6.28 7.91 -18.23
C ALA A 91 7.59 7.87 -19.01
N ALA A 92 8.50 8.80 -18.72
CA ALA A 92 9.79 8.87 -19.36
C ALA A 92 10.82 7.88 -18.76
N ASP A 93 10.65 7.54 -17.48
CA ASP A 93 11.52 6.65 -16.70
C ASP A 93 10.72 5.94 -15.60
N ASP A 94 11.38 5.02 -14.89
CA ASP A 94 10.77 4.21 -13.83
C ASP A 94 10.33 5.04 -12.61
N GLU A 95 11.06 6.10 -12.28
CA GLU A 95 10.74 6.95 -11.15
C GLU A 95 9.45 7.76 -11.44
N MET A 96 9.36 8.36 -12.60
CA MET A 96 8.16 9.06 -13.02
C MET A 96 6.99 8.09 -13.20
N LEU A 97 7.23 6.85 -13.67
CA LEU A 97 6.20 5.82 -13.78
C LEU A 97 5.64 5.44 -12.41
N LEU A 98 6.49 5.39 -11.37
CA LEU A 98 6.06 5.18 -9.99
C LEU A 98 5.14 6.29 -9.50
N VAL A 99 5.49 7.56 -9.73
CA VAL A 99 4.66 8.73 -9.34
C VAL A 99 3.31 8.70 -10.06
N GLU A 100 3.29 8.43 -11.37
CA GLU A 100 2.05 8.31 -12.16
C GLU A 100 1.16 7.17 -11.62
N TRP A 101 1.75 6.01 -11.32
CA TRP A 101 1.03 4.88 -10.75
C TRP A 101 0.37 5.21 -9.41
N LEU A 102 1.12 5.76 -8.46
CA LEU A 102 0.60 6.11 -7.14
C LEU A 102 -0.46 7.20 -7.22
N ASN A 103 -0.26 8.22 -8.05
CA ASN A 103 -1.25 9.27 -8.27
C ASN A 103 -2.52 8.74 -8.96
N ALA A 104 -2.40 7.76 -9.86
CA ALA A 104 -3.56 7.09 -10.43
C ALA A 104 -4.38 6.35 -9.37
N ILE A 105 -3.73 5.66 -8.41
CA ILE A 105 -4.40 5.02 -7.27
C ILE A 105 -5.13 6.07 -6.42
N ILE A 106 -4.43 7.13 -6.01
CA ILE A 106 -4.98 8.23 -5.19
C ILE A 106 -6.20 8.84 -5.88
N PHE A 107 -6.09 9.11 -7.18
CA PHE A 107 -7.21 9.64 -7.98
C PHE A 107 -8.43 8.71 -7.97
N GLN A 108 -8.23 7.40 -8.12
CA GLN A 108 -9.33 6.43 -8.08
C GLN A 108 -9.93 6.32 -6.68
N MET A 109 -9.11 6.38 -5.62
CA MET A 109 -9.59 6.42 -4.24
C MET A 109 -10.50 7.64 -4.02
N ALA A 110 -10.03 8.83 -4.39
CA ALA A 110 -10.75 10.09 -4.18
C ALA A 110 -12.04 10.16 -5.01
N THR A 111 -11.96 9.87 -6.31
CA THR A 111 -13.11 10.06 -7.22
C THR A 111 -14.21 9.02 -7.08
N ARG A 112 -13.84 7.78 -6.68
CA ARG A 112 -14.81 6.68 -6.49
C ARG A 112 -15.25 6.49 -5.04
N GLY A 113 -14.58 7.11 -4.08
CA GLY A 113 -14.78 6.85 -2.66
C GLY A 113 -14.44 5.41 -2.30
N MET A 114 -13.38 4.87 -2.90
CA MET A 114 -12.92 3.49 -2.73
C MET A 114 -11.59 3.43 -1.98
N ILE A 115 -11.31 2.29 -1.42
CA ILE A 115 -9.99 1.90 -0.90
C ILE A 115 -9.60 0.56 -1.53
N PHE A 116 -8.33 0.39 -1.88
CA PHE A 116 -7.83 -0.81 -2.55
C PHE A 116 -6.86 -1.56 -1.63
N GLY A 117 -6.98 -2.88 -1.57
CA GLY A 117 -6.16 -3.73 -0.71
C GLY A 117 -5.36 -4.78 -1.47
N ARG A 118 -5.58 -4.91 -2.79
CA ARG A 118 -4.83 -5.83 -3.64
C ARG A 118 -4.44 -5.15 -4.93
N PHE A 119 -3.21 -5.39 -5.36
CA PHE A 119 -2.63 -4.78 -6.55
C PHE A 119 -1.93 -5.85 -7.39
N ALA A 120 -2.22 -5.84 -8.69
CA ALA A 120 -1.49 -6.57 -9.70
C ALA A 120 -0.92 -5.56 -10.69
N VAL A 121 0.37 -5.66 -10.98
CA VAL A 121 1.10 -4.73 -11.84
C VAL A 121 1.85 -5.51 -12.90
N ALA A 122 1.82 -5.02 -14.12
CA ALA A 122 2.63 -5.49 -15.24
C ALA A 122 3.33 -4.29 -15.88
N CYS A 123 4.65 -4.24 -15.80
CA CYS A 123 5.48 -3.21 -16.38
C CYS A 123 6.15 -3.73 -17.64
N GLN A 124 5.97 -3.04 -18.76
CA GLN A 124 6.66 -3.29 -20.00
C GLN A 124 7.28 -1.99 -20.52
N ASP A 125 8.59 -1.95 -20.61
CA ASP A 125 9.33 -0.72 -20.90
C ASP A 125 8.90 0.41 -19.95
N MET A 126 8.52 1.57 -20.47
CA MET A 126 8.04 2.74 -19.71
C MET A 126 6.51 2.79 -19.62
N HIS A 127 5.85 1.65 -19.68
CA HIS A 127 4.42 1.48 -19.59
C HIS A 127 4.07 0.54 -18.43
N LEU A 128 2.98 0.85 -17.71
CA LEU A 128 2.46 0.06 -16.58
C LEU A 128 0.97 -0.16 -16.78
N ASP A 129 0.56 -1.42 -16.77
CA ASP A 129 -0.83 -1.82 -16.61
C ASP A 129 -1.05 -2.30 -15.17
N GLY A 130 -1.92 -1.61 -14.45
CA GLY A 130 -2.25 -1.90 -13.07
C GLY A 130 -3.70 -2.32 -12.89
N GLU A 131 -3.93 -3.39 -12.13
CA GLU A 131 -5.24 -3.76 -11.61
C GLU A 131 -5.23 -3.62 -10.09
N MET A 132 -6.20 -2.88 -9.56
CA MET A 132 -6.37 -2.69 -8.14
C MET A 132 -7.76 -3.18 -7.72
N ALA A 133 -7.81 -4.04 -6.71
CA ALA A 133 -9.05 -4.59 -6.19
C ALA A 133 -9.32 -4.10 -4.77
N GLY A 134 -10.57 -3.67 -4.53
CA GLY A 134 -10.96 -3.05 -3.27
C GLY A 134 -12.47 -2.91 -3.14
N GLU A 135 -12.89 -1.94 -2.36
CA GLU A 135 -14.30 -1.69 -2.08
C GLU A 135 -14.54 -0.22 -1.70
N ARG A 136 -15.82 0.18 -1.62
CA ARG A 136 -16.16 1.51 -1.12
C ARG A 136 -15.73 1.68 0.33
N ILE A 137 -15.27 2.89 0.66
CA ILE A 137 -14.84 3.21 2.04
C ILE A 137 -16.04 3.08 2.98
N ASP A 138 -15.88 2.20 3.96
CA ASP A 138 -16.75 2.07 5.13
C ASP A 138 -15.98 2.63 6.34
N ARG A 139 -16.36 3.79 6.84
CA ARG A 139 -15.62 4.50 7.89
C ARG A 139 -15.58 3.74 9.21
N ASP A 140 -16.61 2.97 9.52
CA ASP A 140 -16.67 2.19 10.76
C ASP A 140 -15.72 0.98 10.73
N ARG A 141 -15.53 0.38 9.57
CA ARG A 141 -14.68 -0.78 9.37
C ARG A 141 -13.24 -0.41 9.02
N HIS A 142 -13.06 0.50 8.06
CA HIS A 142 -11.73 0.87 7.59
C HIS A 142 -11.02 1.88 8.50
N GLN A 143 -11.77 2.71 9.26
CA GLN A 143 -11.24 3.73 10.17
C GLN A 143 -10.08 4.52 9.54
N PRO A 144 -10.29 5.17 8.38
CA PRO A 144 -9.22 5.84 7.65
C PRO A 144 -8.55 6.88 8.55
N ALA A 145 -7.21 6.77 8.70
CA ALA A 145 -6.43 7.61 9.59
C ALA A 145 -6.17 9.00 8.99
N VAL A 146 -5.83 9.03 7.70
CA VAL A 146 -5.51 10.24 6.94
C VAL A 146 -6.01 10.12 5.51
N GLU A 147 -6.08 11.25 4.81
CA GLU A 147 -6.30 11.33 3.37
C GLU A 147 -4.96 11.59 2.68
N VAL A 148 -4.58 10.73 1.75
CA VAL A 148 -3.40 10.94 0.92
C VAL A 148 -3.79 11.82 -0.27
N LYS A 149 -3.06 12.92 -0.48
CA LYS A 149 -3.34 13.92 -1.52
C LYS A 149 -2.57 13.69 -2.80
N ALA A 150 -1.27 13.34 -2.68
CA ALA A 150 -0.39 13.12 -3.83
C ALA A 150 0.84 12.28 -3.47
N ALA A 151 1.37 11.55 -4.46
CA ALA A 151 2.74 11.07 -4.45
C ALA A 151 3.67 12.20 -4.94
N THR A 152 4.78 12.40 -4.25
CA THR A 152 5.73 13.48 -4.51
C THR A 152 7.04 12.95 -5.11
N MET A 153 7.89 13.85 -5.61
CA MET A 153 9.24 13.51 -6.08
C MET A 153 10.27 13.46 -4.93
N SER A 154 9.86 13.64 -3.69
CA SER A 154 10.76 13.57 -2.53
C SER A 154 11.17 12.13 -2.27
N CYS A 155 12.47 11.89 -2.08
CA CYS A 155 13.06 10.56 -1.90
C CYS A 155 12.66 9.56 -3.00
N LEU A 156 12.30 10.06 -4.18
CA LEU A 156 11.87 9.25 -5.31
C LEU A 156 13.02 8.39 -5.82
N ARG A 157 12.81 7.08 -5.85
CA ARG A 157 13.80 6.12 -6.32
C ARG A 157 13.15 4.83 -6.77
N VAL A 158 13.58 4.33 -7.91
CA VAL A 158 13.34 2.97 -8.39
C VAL A 158 14.68 2.36 -8.77
N ALA A 159 15.06 1.26 -8.14
CA ALA A 159 16.35 0.63 -8.38
C ALA A 159 16.34 -0.87 -8.15
N CYS A 160 17.18 -1.57 -8.93
CA CYS A 160 17.50 -2.98 -8.72
C CYS A 160 18.91 -3.06 -8.14
N ASP A 161 19.09 -3.77 -7.03
CA ASP A 161 20.39 -3.98 -6.44
C ASP A 161 21.17 -5.13 -7.12
N ALA A 162 22.44 -5.32 -6.69
CA ALA A 162 23.31 -6.36 -7.25
C ALA A 162 22.79 -7.80 -6.98
N THR A 163 21.85 -7.99 -6.09
CA THR A 163 21.21 -9.29 -5.78
C THR A 163 19.94 -9.53 -6.57
N GLY A 164 19.52 -8.57 -7.39
CA GLY A 164 18.29 -8.64 -8.19
C GLY A 164 17.04 -8.21 -7.42
N VAL A 165 17.20 -7.59 -6.25
CA VAL A 165 16.08 -7.07 -5.46
C VAL A 165 15.74 -5.66 -5.94
N TRP A 166 14.47 -5.47 -6.27
CA TRP A 166 13.91 -4.18 -6.67
C TRP A 166 13.35 -3.42 -5.48
N THR A 167 13.61 -2.12 -5.46
CA THR A 167 13.05 -1.18 -4.50
C THR A 167 12.41 -0.03 -5.24
N ALA A 168 11.17 0.31 -4.88
CA ALA A 168 10.42 1.47 -5.36
C ALA A 168 9.98 2.29 -4.15
N GLU A 169 10.34 3.57 -4.09
CA GLU A 169 10.06 4.42 -2.93
C GLU A 169 9.82 5.88 -3.31
N CYS A 170 8.96 6.53 -2.56
CA CYS A 170 8.76 7.99 -2.59
C CYS A 170 8.09 8.46 -1.30
N VAL A 171 7.87 9.76 -1.18
CA VAL A 171 7.11 10.40 -0.10
C VAL A 171 5.71 10.74 -0.59
N VAL A 172 4.70 10.53 0.25
CA VAL A 172 3.30 10.91 -0.03
C VAL A 172 2.86 12.04 0.90
N ASP A 173 2.18 13.04 0.34
CA ASP A 173 1.57 14.16 1.06
C ASP A 173 0.23 13.70 1.67
N VAL A 174 0.03 14.01 2.97
CA VAL A 174 -1.15 13.63 3.76
C VAL A 174 -1.88 14.81 4.37
#